data_5d900f40118c54aa36e2313ab7faf657
#
_entry.id   5d900f40118c54aa36e2313ab7faf657
#
_cell.length_a   1.000
_cell.length_b   1.000
_cell.length_c   1.000
_cell.angle_alpha   90.00
_cell.angle_beta   90.00
_cell.angle_gamma   90.00
#
_symmetry.space_group_name_H-M   'P 1'
#
loop_
_entity.id
_entity.type
_entity.pdbx_description
1 polymer ?
#
loop_
_entity_poly.entity_id
_entity_poly.type
_entity_poly.pdbx_seq_one_letter_code
_entity_poly.pdbx_strand_id
1 'polypeptide(L)' 'MANLNIKLVKSLNGRIAKHKATAEALGLRKIGDATVQPDNEATRGKIAHIGYLLQVTEEN' A
#
# COMPACT_ATOMS: atom_id res chain seq x y z
N MET A 1 -19.19 -3.50 -3.30
CA MET A 1 -17.94 -4.22 -2.95
C MET A 1 -17.05 -3.32 -2.13
N ALA A 2 -16.34 -3.89 -1.18
CA ALA A 2 -15.48 -3.09 -0.32
C ALA A 2 -14.21 -2.68 -1.05
N ASN A 3 -13.77 -1.48 -0.76
CA ASN A 3 -12.49 -0.97 -1.23
C ASN A 3 -11.59 -0.74 -0.03
N LEU A 4 -10.28 -0.73 -0.28
CA LEU A 4 -9.30 -0.43 0.74
C LEU A 4 -8.66 0.92 0.45
N ASN A 5 -8.65 1.77 1.46
CA ASN A 5 -8.00 3.07 1.40
C ASN A 5 -6.61 2.89 2.00
N ILE A 6 -5.59 3.06 1.21
CA ILE A 6 -4.21 2.76 1.58
C ILE A 6 -3.39 4.03 1.54
N LYS A 7 -2.73 4.32 2.65
CA LYS A 7 -1.89 5.52 2.77
C LYS A 7 -0.48 5.13 3.18
N LEU A 8 0.50 5.68 2.48
CA LEU A 8 1.90 5.46 2.81
C LEU A 8 2.29 6.38 3.97
N VAL A 9 2.59 5.79 5.13
CA VAL A 9 2.88 6.54 6.35
C VAL A 9 4.35 6.49 6.76
N LYS A 10 5.13 5.61 6.13
CA LYS A 10 6.57 5.51 6.42
C LYS A 10 7.38 5.60 5.15
N SER A 11 8.62 6.09 5.27
CA SER A 11 9.50 6.29 4.14
C SER A 11 9.91 4.97 3.50
N LEU A 12 10.03 4.99 2.18
CA LEU A 12 10.57 3.86 1.41
C LEU A 12 12.10 3.91 1.33
N ASN A 13 12.71 4.97 1.81
CA ASN A 13 14.17 5.10 1.80
C ASN A 13 14.80 4.02 2.67
N GLY A 14 15.82 3.35 2.13
CA GLY A 14 16.49 2.27 2.84
C GLY A 14 15.72 0.97 2.85
N ARG A 15 14.57 0.91 2.22
CA ARG A 15 13.81 -0.33 2.11
C ARG A 15 14.29 -1.14 0.93
N ILE A 16 14.04 -2.46 0.97
CA ILE A 16 14.45 -3.33 -0.13
C ILE A 16 13.65 -2.99 -1.39
N ALA A 17 14.29 -3.21 -2.54
CA ALA A 17 13.71 -2.85 -3.83
C ALA A 17 12.34 -3.51 -4.08
N LYS A 18 12.15 -4.73 -3.59
CA LYS A 18 10.87 -5.44 -3.70
C LYS A 18 9.72 -4.66 -3.07
N HIS A 19 9.95 -4.12 -1.88
CA HIS A 19 8.91 -3.37 -1.16
C HIS A 19 8.61 -2.05 -1.88
N LYS A 20 9.64 -1.42 -2.40
CA LYS A 20 9.48 -0.20 -3.17
C LYS A 20 8.66 -0.44 -4.43
N ALA A 21 8.98 -1.51 -5.15
CA ALA A 21 8.23 -1.89 -6.35
C ALA A 21 6.78 -2.22 -6.03
N THR A 22 6.54 -2.90 -4.90
CA THR A 22 5.19 -3.23 -4.46
C THR A 22 4.39 -1.97 -4.16
N ALA A 23 4.99 -1.00 -3.49
CA ALA A 23 4.33 0.27 -3.20
C ALA A 23 4.03 1.04 -4.50
N GLU A 24 4.94 1.04 -5.46
CA GLU A 24 4.71 1.67 -6.75
C GLU A 24 3.57 1.02 -7.51
N ALA A 25 3.45 -0.30 -7.41
CA ALA A 25 2.34 -1.03 -8.03
C ALA A 25 1.00 -0.64 -7.43
N LEU A 26 0.99 -0.20 -6.17
CA LEU A 26 -0.21 0.33 -5.52
C LEU A 26 -0.44 1.81 -5.82
N GLY A 27 0.54 2.48 -6.43
CA GLY A 27 0.45 3.90 -6.71
C GLY A 27 1.02 4.79 -5.62
N LEU A 28 1.74 4.20 -4.66
CA LEU A 28 2.31 4.92 -3.53
C LEU A 28 3.82 5.11 -3.75
N ARG A 29 4.26 6.35 -3.82
CA ARG A 29 5.66 6.66 -4.13
C ARG A 29 6.37 7.39 -3.01
N LYS A 30 5.65 8.14 -2.20
CA LYS A 30 6.22 8.94 -1.12
C LYS A 30 5.28 8.99 0.07
N ILE A 31 5.80 9.39 1.21
CA ILE A 31 4.99 9.55 2.42
C ILE A 31 3.86 10.54 2.15
N GLY A 32 2.68 10.16 2.56
CA GLY A 32 1.49 10.98 2.36
C GLY A 32 0.67 10.59 1.15
N ASP A 33 1.24 9.80 0.24
CA ASP A 33 0.49 9.29 -0.89
C ASP A 33 -0.59 8.35 -0.41
N ALA A 34 -1.77 8.45 -1.01
CA ALA A 34 -2.89 7.59 -0.67
C ALA A 34 -3.57 7.12 -1.95
N THR A 35 -4.14 5.93 -1.89
CA THR A 35 -4.85 5.36 -3.02
C THR A 35 -5.99 4.50 -2.52
N VAL A 36 -6.96 4.27 -3.39
CA VAL A 36 -8.07 3.36 -3.13
C VAL A 36 -7.92 2.17 -4.07
N GLN A 37 -7.89 0.97 -3.51
CA GLN A 37 -7.73 -0.25 -4.26
C GLN A 37 -8.88 -1.21 -3.93
N PRO A 38 -9.28 -2.05 -4.87
CA PRO A 38 -10.31 -3.05 -4.57
C PRO A 38 -9.80 -4.06 -3.54
N ASP A 39 -10.71 -4.52 -2.71
CA ASP A 39 -10.38 -5.53 -1.71
C ASP A 39 -10.40 -6.91 -2.37
N ASN A 40 -9.27 -7.33 -2.89
CA ASN A 40 -9.10 -8.63 -3.51
C ASN A 40 -7.76 -9.25 -3.09
N GLU A 41 -7.55 -10.51 -3.48
CA GLU A 41 -6.36 -11.24 -3.08
C GLU A 41 -5.07 -10.57 -3.55
N ALA A 42 -5.06 -10.02 -4.75
CA ALA A 42 -3.88 -9.37 -5.29
C ALA A 42 -3.49 -8.15 -4.45
N THR A 43 -4.47 -7.33 -4.10
CA THR A 43 -4.25 -6.15 -3.27
C THR A 43 -3.81 -6.56 -1.87
N ARG A 44 -4.49 -7.53 -1.27
CA ARG A 44 -4.14 -8.00 0.07
C ARG A 44 -2.75 -8.62 0.12
N GLY A 45 -2.35 -9.33 -0.93
CA GLY A 45 -1.00 -9.88 -1.04
C GLY A 45 0.07 -8.79 -1.04
N LYS A 46 -0.16 -7.73 -1.79
CA LYS A 46 0.75 -6.59 -1.81
C LYS A 46 0.83 -5.89 -0.45
N ILE A 47 -0.32 -5.69 0.18
CA ILE A 47 -0.38 -5.08 1.51
C ILE A 47 0.35 -5.94 2.54
N ALA A 48 0.23 -7.25 2.46
CA ALA A 48 0.89 -8.15 3.40
C ALA A 48 2.42 -8.00 3.37
N HIS A 49 2.98 -7.68 2.21
CA HIS A 49 4.43 -7.49 2.08
C HIS A 49 4.91 -6.18 2.71
N ILE A 50 4.12 -5.12 2.59
CA ILE A 50 4.55 -3.78 3.01
C ILE A 50 3.58 -3.11 4.00
N GLY A 51 2.70 -3.88 4.61
CA GLY A 51 1.70 -3.34 5.53
C GLY A 51 2.29 -2.52 6.66
N TYR A 52 3.50 -2.84 7.09
CA TYR A 52 4.17 -2.10 8.15
C TYR A 52 4.52 -0.65 7.75
N LEU A 53 4.46 -0.36 6.46
CA LEU A 53 4.73 0.99 5.93
C LEU A 53 3.42 1.76 5.65
N LEU A 54 2.30 1.08 5.75
CA LEU A 54 1.02 1.60 5.27
C LEU A 54 0.00 1.72 6.40
N GLN A 55 -0.92 2.62 6.20
CA GLN A 55 -2.15 2.66 6.99
C GLN A 55 -3.28 2.23 6.06
N VAL A 56 -3.96 1.16 6.40
CA VAL A 56 -5.04 0.61 5.59
C VAL A 56 -6.36 0.76 6.33
N THR A 57 -7.33 1.32 5.65
CA THR A 57 -8.68 1.51 6.18
C THR A 57 -9.67 0.94 5.18
N GLU A 58 -10.66 0.21 5.67
CA GLU A 58 -11.72 -0.27 4.80
C GLU A 58 -12.68 0.87 4.47
N GLU A 59 -13.01 0.95 3.19
CA GLU A 59 -13.97 1.91 2.70
C GLU A 59 -15.16 1.14 2.12
N ASN A 60 -16.31 1.41 2.64
CA ASN A 60 -17.54 0.76 2.17
C ASN A 60 -18.28 1.64 1.18
#